data_baeec67c307b86f123687c2c5c19d33c
#
_entry.id   baeec67c307b86f123687c2c5c19d33c
#
_cell.length_a   1.000
_cell.length_b   1.000
_cell.length_c   1.000
_cell.angle_alpha   90.00
_cell.angle_beta   90.00
_cell.angle_gamma   90.00
#
_symmetry.space_group_name_H-M   'P 1'
#
loop_
_entity.id
_entity.type
_entity.pdbx_description
1 polymer ?
#
loop_
_entity_poly.entity_id
_entity_poly.type
_entity_poly.pdbx_seq_one_letter_code
_entity_poly.pdbx_strand_id
1 'polypeptide(L)'
;MPRKFTRAVRIAEILGAIAAVVVLAILFVPRLSSGGNAATTGIEQPDLNVAVVPAVDSAGFFVALHEGLFTAQGLHVTFVPAVSSATVINAQALAKPRNRIDISCGNYVSYIQAQENYDQGKRPSSASDPMVAANLDIFAEGSVMEPGAQGLYVLPGSRVRTLANLEGKTIGVNAPGNILYLLAASALADHGLRVSGAHFAYYPLPAMAAMLKAGKITAAVLPEPFASQAELSMGVTQLADLSQGSTDAFPVQGCAVTRQWAARHPQTLAAFRTAFEQGQQTANTSRSAVDQAMESLPAPFGLTKVQAAVMVLDSYPLGAVDVTRLQRVADVMHQFLGFPDFNVSQMTGG
;
A
#
# COMPACT_ATOMS: atom_id res chain seq x y z
N MET A 1 38.04 -23.59 -6.69
CA MET A 1 37.02 -22.93 -5.87
C MET A 1 37.00 -21.44 -6.20
N PRO A 2 36.29 -20.96 -7.22
CA PRO A 2 35.85 -19.56 -7.26
C PRO A 2 34.50 -19.36 -7.97
N ARG A 3 33.45 -20.06 -7.59
CA ARG A 3 32.12 -19.87 -8.23
C ARG A 3 31.01 -19.37 -7.28
N LYS A 4 31.27 -19.22 -5.98
CA LYS A 4 30.29 -18.78 -5.01
C LYS A 4 30.25 -17.26 -4.79
N PHE A 5 31.32 -16.54 -5.11
CA PHE A 5 31.42 -15.09 -4.90
C PHE A 5 30.64 -14.26 -5.95
N THR A 6 30.51 -14.74 -7.18
CA THR A 6 29.88 -14.00 -8.27
C THR A 6 28.35 -13.91 -8.20
N ARG A 7 27.70 -14.86 -7.50
CA ARG A 7 26.21 -14.82 -7.34
C ARG A 7 25.76 -13.89 -6.24
N ALA A 8 26.51 -13.80 -5.14
CA ALA A 8 26.16 -12.89 -4.04
C ALA A 8 26.33 -11.41 -4.43
N VAL A 9 27.35 -11.10 -5.23
CA VAL A 9 27.59 -9.74 -5.75
C VAL A 9 26.48 -9.30 -6.69
N ARG A 10 25.98 -10.17 -7.59
CA ARG A 10 24.88 -9.81 -8.50
C ARG A 10 23.54 -9.60 -7.81
N ILE A 11 23.28 -10.30 -6.70
CA ILE A 11 22.04 -10.09 -5.92
C ILE A 11 22.13 -8.77 -5.13
N ALA A 12 23.30 -8.44 -4.60
CA ALA A 12 23.54 -7.15 -3.94
C ALA A 12 23.46 -5.97 -4.92
N GLU A 13 23.91 -6.13 -6.16
CA GLU A 13 23.77 -5.12 -7.23
C GLU A 13 22.33 -4.93 -7.66
N ILE A 14 21.50 -5.99 -7.74
CA ILE A 14 20.09 -5.87 -8.08
C ILE A 14 19.30 -5.21 -6.93
N LEU A 15 19.59 -5.55 -5.68
CA LEU A 15 18.96 -4.90 -4.52
C LEU A 15 19.44 -3.45 -4.35
N GLY A 16 20.70 -3.17 -4.65
CA GLY A 16 21.26 -1.81 -4.66
C GLY A 16 20.69 -0.96 -5.79
N ALA A 17 20.45 -1.52 -6.97
CA ALA A 17 19.87 -0.81 -8.11
C ALA A 17 18.38 -0.47 -7.88
N ILE A 18 17.61 -1.37 -7.25
CA ILE A 18 16.21 -1.11 -6.90
C ILE A 18 16.10 -0.06 -5.80
N ALA A 19 16.96 -0.12 -4.79
CA ALA A 19 17.02 0.93 -3.75
C ALA A 19 17.48 2.28 -4.31
N ALA A 20 18.43 2.30 -5.26
CA ALA A 20 18.92 3.52 -5.90
C ALA A 20 17.87 4.15 -6.83
N VAL A 21 17.06 3.35 -7.54
CA VAL A 21 16.00 3.85 -8.43
C VAL A 21 14.88 4.51 -7.61
N VAL A 22 14.53 3.96 -6.46
CA VAL A 22 13.51 4.57 -5.57
C VAL A 22 14.03 5.87 -4.93
N VAL A 23 15.33 5.95 -4.62
CA VAL A 23 15.95 7.19 -4.09
C VAL A 23 16.19 8.23 -5.20
N LEU A 24 16.47 7.81 -6.45
CA LEU A 24 16.65 8.75 -7.58
C LEU A 24 15.32 9.31 -8.10
N ALA A 25 14.22 8.57 -8.02
CA ALA A 25 12.89 9.09 -8.40
C ALA A 25 12.46 10.29 -7.54
N ILE A 26 12.98 10.39 -6.31
CA ILE A 26 12.75 11.54 -5.43
C ILE A 26 13.60 12.77 -5.84
N LEU A 27 14.66 12.58 -6.65
CA LEU A 27 15.62 13.65 -6.97
C LEU A 27 15.42 14.31 -8.34
N PHE A 28 14.55 13.81 -9.22
CA PHE A 28 14.39 14.35 -10.58
C PHE A 28 12.90 14.43 -11.00
N VAL A 29 12.20 15.44 -10.49
CA VAL A 29 10.99 15.95 -11.13
C VAL A 29 11.28 17.35 -11.64
N PRO A 30 11.32 17.59 -12.97
CA PRO A 30 11.43 18.94 -13.51
C PRO A 30 10.20 19.74 -13.09
N ARG A 31 10.39 20.86 -12.40
CA ARG A 31 9.35 21.85 -12.20
C ARG A 31 9.01 22.46 -13.57
N LEU A 32 7.95 22.00 -14.18
CA LEU A 32 7.26 22.73 -15.22
C LEU A 32 6.33 23.74 -14.55
N SER A 33 6.82 24.94 -14.35
CA SER A 33 5.96 26.07 -13.98
C SER A 33 5.18 26.49 -15.23
N SER A 34 3.96 26.02 -15.37
CA SER A 34 3.00 26.61 -16.29
C SER A 34 2.19 27.66 -15.53
N GLY A 35 2.51 28.92 -15.73
CA GLY A 35 1.70 30.04 -15.30
C GLY A 35 0.36 30.03 -16.02
N GLY A 36 -0.69 29.70 -15.30
CA GLY A 36 -2.07 29.91 -15.66
C GLY A 36 -2.79 30.41 -14.42
N ASN A 37 -3.21 31.66 -14.39
CA ASN A 37 -4.08 32.22 -13.36
C ASN A 37 -5.45 31.53 -13.41
N ALA A 38 -5.59 30.39 -12.74
CA ALA A 38 -6.89 29.91 -12.29
C ALA A 38 -7.20 30.64 -10.98
N ALA A 39 -8.38 31.19 -10.85
CA ALA A 39 -8.85 31.86 -9.65
C ALA A 39 -8.64 30.94 -8.45
N THR A 40 -7.76 31.32 -7.53
CA THR A 40 -7.47 30.59 -6.29
C THR A 40 -8.70 30.66 -5.40
N THR A 41 -9.56 29.68 -5.51
CA THR A 41 -10.72 29.48 -4.64
C THR A 41 -10.24 28.93 -3.29
N GLY A 42 -9.69 29.76 -2.44
CA GLY A 42 -9.51 29.43 -1.01
C GLY A 42 -8.62 28.22 -0.64
N ILE A 43 -7.98 27.56 -1.62
CA ILE A 43 -7.10 26.40 -1.37
C ILE A 43 -5.82 26.89 -0.71
N GLU A 44 -5.53 26.37 0.49
CA GLU A 44 -4.39 26.83 1.31
C GLU A 44 -3.06 26.33 0.73
N GLN A 45 -3.05 25.11 0.16
CA GLN A 45 -1.87 24.48 -0.41
C GLN A 45 -2.23 23.70 -1.68
N PRO A 46 -2.07 24.30 -2.87
CA PRO A 46 -2.39 23.63 -4.14
C PRO A 46 -1.38 22.56 -4.55
N ASP A 47 -0.10 22.71 -4.19
CA ASP A 47 0.98 21.79 -4.55
C ASP A 47 1.13 20.71 -3.49
N LEU A 48 0.80 19.46 -3.83
CA LEU A 48 0.76 18.33 -2.92
C LEU A 48 1.71 17.20 -3.35
N ASN A 49 2.51 16.71 -2.41
CA ASN A 49 3.22 15.45 -2.54
C ASN A 49 2.37 14.34 -1.90
N VAL A 50 1.83 13.46 -2.73
CA VAL A 50 0.96 12.37 -2.30
C VAL A 50 1.68 11.04 -2.46
N ALA A 51 1.95 10.39 -1.34
CA ALA A 51 2.64 9.11 -1.34
C ALA A 51 1.62 7.96 -1.38
N VAL A 52 1.78 7.07 -2.35
CA VAL A 52 0.85 5.98 -2.61
C VAL A 52 1.61 4.70 -2.94
N VAL A 53 1.17 3.58 -2.42
CA VAL A 53 1.68 2.27 -2.86
C VAL A 53 1.06 1.96 -4.23
N PRO A 54 1.88 1.68 -5.27
CA PRO A 54 1.37 1.43 -6.62
C PRO A 54 0.81 0.01 -6.74
N ALA A 55 -0.39 -0.18 -6.21
CA ALA A 55 -1.15 -1.42 -6.21
C ALA A 55 -2.62 -1.13 -6.53
N VAL A 56 -3.39 -2.16 -6.81
CA VAL A 56 -4.79 -2.04 -7.24
C VAL A 56 -5.69 -1.41 -6.18
N ASP A 57 -5.35 -1.60 -4.92
CA ASP A 57 -6.02 -0.97 -3.78
C ASP A 57 -6.05 0.56 -3.86
N SER A 58 -5.14 1.15 -4.64
CA SER A 58 -5.04 2.59 -4.88
C SER A 58 -5.60 3.04 -6.24
N ALA A 59 -6.33 2.19 -6.97
CA ALA A 59 -6.74 2.50 -8.33
C ALA A 59 -7.61 3.76 -8.44
N GLY A 60 -8.48 4.05 -7.46
CA GLY A 60 -9.26 5.28 -7.43
C GLY A 60 -8.39 6.54 -7.46
N PHE A 61 -7.28 6.54 -6.71
CA PHE A 61 -6.30 7.62 -6.75
C PHE A 61 -5.64 7.75 -8.13
N PHE A 62 -5.22 6.62 -8.72
CA PHE A 62 -4.55 6.64 -10.02
C PHE A 62 -5.48 7.05 -11.16
N VAL A 63 -6.75 6.67 -11.10
CA VAL A 63 -7.78 7.16 -12.02
C VAL A 63 -7.96 8.67 -11.86
N ALA A 64 -8.10 9.18 -10.63
CA ALA A 64 -8.23 10.62 -10.38
C ALA A 64 -7.03 11.41 -10.90
N LEU A 65 -5.82 10.85 -10.75
CA LEU A 65 -4.58 11.47 -11.25
C LEU A 65 -4.52 11.45 -12.77
N HIS A 66 -4.82 10.30 -13.39
CA HIS A 66 -4.78 10.10 -14.84
C HIS A 66 -5.79 10.96 -15.58
N GLU A 67 -7.01 11.08 -15.06
CA GLU A 67 -8.09 11.88 -15.65
C GLU A 67 -7.99 13.38 -15.31
N GLY A 68 -6.99 13.79 -14.52
CA GLY A 68 -6.79 15.20 -14.16
C GLY A 68 -7.81 15.76 -13.18
N LEU A 69 -8.49 14.89 -12.42
CA LEU A 69 -9.55 15.29 -11.49
C LEU A 69 -9.02 16.18 -10.36
N PHE A 70 -7.79 15.94 -9.88
CA PHE A 70 -7.13 16.83 -8.92
C PHE A 70 -6.88 18.22 -9.49
N THR A 71 -6.42 18.28 -10.73
CA THR A 71 -6.20 19.57 -11.43
C THR A 71 -7.51 20.33 -11.62
N ALA A 72 -8.61 19.62 -11.91
CA ALA A 72 -9.94 20.22 -12.01
C ALA A 72 -10.42 20.85 -10.69
N GLN A 73 -9.92 20.38 -9.55
CA GLN A 73 -10.15 20.95 -8.21
C GLN A 73 -9.10 22.02 -7.83
N GLY A 74 -8.20 22.39 -8.73
CA GLY A 74 -7.14 23.38 -8.46
C GLY A 74 -5.94 22.82 -7.68
N LEU A 75 -5.76 21.49 -7.66
CA LEU A 75 -4.65 20.83 -6.99
C LEU A 75 -3.61 20.32 -7.98
N HIS A 76 -2.34 20.53 -7.68
CA HIS A 76 -1.20 19.99 -8.43
C HIS A 76 -0.59 18.82 -7.63
N VAL A 77 -1.03 17.62 -7.94
CA VAL A 77 -0.61 16.42 -7.24
C VAL A 77 0.64 15.83 -7.86
N THR A 78 1.69 15.72 -7.07
CA THR A 78 2.90 14.95 -7.39
C THR A 78 2.77 13.56 -6.74
N PHE A 79 2.65 12.51 -7.56
CA PHE A 79 2.68 11.13 -7.09
C PHE A 79 4.08 10.76 -6.62
N VAL A 80 4.18 10.27 -5.38
CA VAL A 80 5.40 9.75 -4.77
C VAL A 80 5.23 8.25 -4.55
N PRO A 81 5.90 7.38 -5.33
CA PRO A 81 5.79 5.94 -5.15
C PRO A 81 6.28 5.50 -3.78
N ALA A 82 5.45 4.77 -3.05
CA ALA A 82 5.77 4.22 -1.74
C ALA A 82 6.07 2.71 -1.82
N VAL A 83 7.13 2.26 -1.15
CA VAL A 83 7.45 0.83 -1.02
C VAL A 83 6.79 0.19 0.19
N SER A 84 6.43 1.00 1.17
CA SER A 84 5.64 0.61 2.35
C SER A 84 4.98 1.83 2.98
N SER A 85 3.81 1.63 3.60
CA SER A 85 3.10 2.69 4.31
C SER A 85 3.91 3.24 5.49
N ALA A 86 4.66 2.41 6.21
CA ALA A 86 5.42 2.83 7.39
C ALA A 86 6.44 3.95 7.07
N THR A 87 7.23 3.79 6.01
CA THR A 87 8.23 4.79 5.59
C THR A 87 7.58 6.13 5.25
N VAL A 88 6.42 6.08 4.60
CA VAL A 88 5.67 7.27 4.18
C VAL A 88 5.06 7.99 5.38
N ILE A 89 4.46 7.25 6.30
CA ILE A 89 3.86 7.80 7.53
C ILE A 89 4.92 8.52 8.37
N ASN A 90 6.09 7.91 8.52
CA ASN A 90 7.20 8.54 9.25
C ASN A 90 7.72 9.81 8.52
N ALA A 91 7.82 9.77 7.18
CA ALA A 91 8.21 10.96 6.41
C ALA A 91 7.20 12.09 6.57
N GLN A 92 5.91 11.77 6.57
CA GLN A 92 4.81 12.71 6.80
C GLN A 92 4.85 13.30 8.22
N ALA A 93 5.05 12.45 9.25
CA ALA A 93 5.14 12.88 10.65
C ALA A 93 6.34 13.80 10.90
N LEU A 94 7.48 13.55 10.25
CA LEU A 94 8.69 14.35 10.38
C LEU A 94 8.64 15.68 9.63
N ALA A 95 7.76 15.80 8.64
CA ALA A 95 7.48 17.00 7.84
C ALA A 95 8.76 17.76 7.36
N LYS A 96 9.82 17.04 6.99
CA LYS A 96 11.08 17.64 6.54
C LYS A 96 10.90 18.28 5.15
N PRO A 97 11.33 19.55 4.92
CA PRO A 97 11.03 20.29 3.68
C PRO A 97 11.49 19.60 2.39
N ARG A 98 12.62 18.89 2.41
CA ARG A 98 13.19 18.23 1.22
C ARG A 98 12.45 16.98 0.79
N ASN A 99 11.79 16.28 1.74
CA ASN A 99 11.08 15.02 1.51
C ASN A 99 9.68 15.09 2.12
N ARG A 100 9.03 16.26 1.97
CA ARG A 100 7.70 16.48 2.52
C ARG A 100 6.69 15.57 1.83
N ILE A 101 5.97 14.81 2.61
CA ILE A 101 4.77 14.11 2.22
C ILE A 101 3.59 14.83 2.86
N ASP A 102 2.66 15.29 2.06
CA ASP A 102 1.50 16.02 2.53
C ASP A 102 0.35 15.05 2.85
N ILE A 103 0.08 14.15 1.91
CA ILE A 103 -0.95 13.11 2.03
C ILE A 103 -0.30 11.75 1.81
N SER A 104 -0.71 10.76 2.58
CA SER A 104 -0.37 9.36 2.34
C SER A 104 -1.63 8.57 2.05
N CYS A 105 -1.61 7.71 1.01
CA CYS A 105 -2.64 6.70 0.80
C CYS A 105 -1.99 5.32 0.99
N GLY A 106 -2.42 4.59 2.03
CA GLY A 106 -1.80 3.36 2.45
C GLY A 106 -2.70 2.53 3.37
N ASN A 107 -2.19 1.37 3.81
CA ASN A 107 -3.01 0.40 4.54
C ASN A 107 -3.35 0.87 5.96
N TYR A 108 -4.57 0.54 6.39
CA TYR A 108 -5.10 0.91 7.70
C TYR A 108 -4.33 0.29 8.86
N VAL A 109 -3.79 -0.92 8.70
CA VAL A 109 -2.98 -1.59 9.73
C VAL A 109 -1.80 -0.73 10.15
N SER A 110 -1.09 -0.15 9.16
CA SER A 110 0.04 0.74 9.43
C SER A 110 -0.40 2.07 10.06
N TYR A 111 -1.56 2.60 9.68
CA TYR A 111 -2.10 3.83 10.28
C TYR A 111 -2.49 3.63 11.74
N ILE A 112 -3.20 2.53 12.05
CA ILE A 112 -3.58 2.19 13.42
C ILE A 112 -2.35 1.97 14.30
N GLN A 113 -1.35 1.25 13.82
CA GLN A 113 -0.07 1.10 14.53
C GLN A 113 0.63 2.44 14.78
N ALA A 114 0.62 3.32 13.78
CA ALA A 114 1.25 4.63 13.89
C ALA A 114 0.58 5.50 14.95
N GLN A 115 -0.74 5.50 14.99
CA GLN A 115 -1.51 6.25 15.97
C GLN A 115 -1.29 5.70 17.37
N GLU A 116 -1.40 4.39 17.56
CA GLU A 116 -1.16 3.73 18.87
C GLU A 116 0.25 4.03 19.39
N ASN A 117 1.26 3.92 18.56
CA ASN A 117 2.62 4.26 18.95
C ASN A 117 2.76 5.75 19.32
N TYR A 118 2.08 6.63 18.57
CA TYR A 118 2.06 8.05 18.88
C TYR A 118 1.41 8.33 20.26
N ASP A 119 0.28 7.67 20.54
CA ASP A 119 -0.46 7.81 21.81
C ASP A 119 0.36 7.30 23.00
N GLN A 120 1.20 6.28 22.78
CA GLN A 120 2.21 5.82 23.74
C GLN A 120 3.42 6.74 23.88
N GLY A 121 3.42 7.92 23.27
CA GLY A 121 4.51 8.89 23.35
C GLY A 121 5.71 8.59 22.46
N LYS A 122 5.66 7.56 21.62
CA LYS A 122 6.75 7.23 20.68
C LYS A 122 6.82 8.25 19.54
N ARG A 123 8.01 8.44 18.99
CA ARG A 123 8.25 9.32 17.84
C ARG A 123 9.30 8.70 16.93
N PRO A 124 9.13 8.74 15.58
CA PRO A 124 10.11 8.19 14.66
C PRO A 124 11.38 9.07 14.67
N SER A 125 12.53 8.43 14.64
CA SER A 125 13.83 9.10 14.55
C SER A 125 14.18 9.51 13.12
N SER A 126 13.65 8.77 12.14
CA SER A 126 13.85 8.99 10.70
C SER A 126 12.69 8.41 9.89
N ALA A 127 12.61 8.75 8.59
CA ALA A 127 11.62 8.13 7.71
C ALA A 127 11.81 6.61 7.55
N SER A 128 13.03 6.12 7.69
CA SER A 128 13.38 4.69 7.63
C SER A 128 13.36 3.98 8.99
N ASP A 129 12.90 4.66 10.04
CA ASP A 129 12.72 4.02 11.34
C ASP A 129 11.75 2.84 11.21
N PRO A 130 12.09 1.64 11.68
CA PRO A 130 11.17 0.51 11.64
C PRO A 130 9.94 0.72 12.54
N MET A 131 10.04 1.55 13.55
CA MET A 131 8.92 1.97 14.39
C MET A 131 8.18 3.12 13.69
N VAL A 132 6.89 2.92 13.42
CA VAL A 132 6.02 3.94 12.84
C VAL A 132 5.21 4.64 13.93
N ALA A 133 5.20 5.99 13.91
CA ALA A 133 4.40 6.77 14.87
C ALA A 133 4.00 8.12 14.27
N ALA A 134 2.69 8.41 14.25
CA ALA A 134 2.14 9.68 13.76
C ALA A 134 0.75 9.91 14.32
N ASN A 135 0.41 11.19 14.57
CA ASN A 135 -0.95 11.61 14.92
C ASN A 135 -1.71 11.88 13.62
N LEU A 136 -2.57 10.94 13.24
CA LEU A 136 -3.19 10.90 11.93
C LEU A 136 -4.68 11.24 11.97
N ASP A 137 -5.16 11.75 10.85
CA ASP A 137 -6.55 11.86 10.46
C ASP A 137 -6.75 11.10 9.15
N ILE A 138 -7.53 10.02 9.18
CA ILE A 138 -7.94 9.26 7.99
C ILE A 138 -9.17 9.97 7.44
N PHE A 139 -9.02 10.64 6.33
CA PHE A 139 -10.05 11.52 5.78
C PHE A 139 -10.77 10.97 4.55
N ALA A 140 -10.27 9.88 3.96
CA ALA A 140 -10.91 9.22 2.82
C ALA A 140 -10.67 7.70 2.87
N GLU A 141 -11.70 6.90 2.61
CA GLU A 141 -11.56 5.47 2.39
C GLU A 141 -11.00 5.20 0.99
N GLY A 142 -10.15 4.19 0.86
CA GLY A 142 -9.56 3.81 -0.41
C GLY A 142 -10.19 2.56 -0.99
N SER A 143 -9.96 1.40 -0.39
CA SER A 143 -10.44 0.13 -0.93
C SER A 143 -10.88 -0.88 0.12
N VAL A 144 -11.74 -1.78 -0.35
CA VAL A 144 -12.15 -3.01 0.32
C VAL A 144 -11.78 -4.17 -0.59
N MET A 145 -11.15 -5.17 -0.01
CA MET A 145 -10.61 -6.33 -0.71
C MET A 145 -11.72 -7.18 -1.32
N GLU A 146 -11.59 -7.47 -2.60
CA GLU A 146 -12.44 -8.44 -3.31
C GLU A 146 -11.77 -9.82 -3.37
N PRO A 147 -12.54 -10.91 -3.53
CA PRO A 147 -11.98 -12.24 -3.68
C PRO A 147 -10.96 -12.31 -4.83
N GLY A 148 -9.77 -12.84 -4.53
CA GLY A 148 -8.67 -12.94 -5.48
C GLY A 148 -7.76 -11.73 -5.60
N ALA A 149 -8.12 -10.57 -5.02
CA ALA A 149 -7.30 -9.34 -5.10
C ALA A 149 -5.99 -9.45 -4.31
N GLN A 150 -5.96 -10.28 -3.28
CA GLN A 150 -4.76 -10.57 -2.50
C GLN A 150 -4.71 -12.07 -2.17
N GLY A 151 -3.57 -12.69 -2.43
CA GLY A 151 -3.42 -14.13 -2.25
C GLY A 151 -2.06 -14.54 -1.71
N LEU A 152 -2.00 -15.76 -1.24
CA LEU A 152 -0.77 -16.46 -0.91
C LEU A 152 -0.40 -17.36 -2.09
N TYR A 153 0.80 -17.18 -2.64
CA TYR A 153 1.25 -17.81 -3.88
C TYR A 153 2.50 -18.66 -3.68
N VAL A 154 2.59 -19.76 -4.45
CA VAL A 154 3.73 -20.65 -4.49
C VAL A 154 4.19 -20.90 -5.93
N LEU A 155 5.44 -21.35 -6.11
CA LEU A 155 5.95 -21.71 -7.44
C LEU A 155 5.21 -22.91 -8.04
N PRO A 156 5.12 -23.01 -9.37
CA PRO A 156 4.66 -24.20 -10.04
C PRO A 156 5.48 -25.41 -9.59
N GLY A 157 4.80 -26.53 -9.35
CA GLY A 157 5.48 -27.74 -8.86
C GLY A 157 5.91 -27.70 -7.39
N SER A 158 5.60 -26.66 -6.63
CA SER A 158 5.83 -26.63 -5.18
C SER A 158 5.23 -27.86 -4.48
N ARG A 159 5.90 -28.35 -3.44
CA ARG A 159 5.35 -29.40 -2.56
C ARG A 159 4.35 -28.83 -1.54
N VAL A 160 4.28 -27.52 -1.40
CA VAL A 160 3.26 -26.84 -0.57
C VAL A 160 1.96 -26.81 -1.37
N ARG A 161 0.95 -27.52 -0.88
CA ARG A 161 -0.37 -27.66 -1.52
C ARG A 161 -1.50 -27.18 -0.63
N THR A 162 -1.24 -26.98 0.65
CA THR A 162 -2.18 -26.50 1.67
C THR A 162 -1.46 -25.55 2.61
N LEU A 163 -2.22 -24.72 3.33
CA LEU A 163 -1.66 -23.83 4.35
C LEU A 163 -0.89 -24.60 5.44
N ALA A 164 -1.32 -25.81 5.80
CA ALA A 164 -0.64 -26.67 6.77
C ALA A 164 0.80 -27.04 6.32
N ASN A 165 1.08 -27.09 5.03
CA ASN A 165 2.43 -27.36 4.54
C ASN A 165 3.38 -26.15 4.69
N LEU A 166 2.91 -25.03 5.20
CA LEU A 166 3.73 -23.85 5.50
C LEU A 166 4.39 -23.91 6.87
N GLU A 167 4.08 -24.92 7.70
CA GLU A 167 4.79 -25.12 8.96
C GLU A 167 6.30 -25.27 8.72
N GLY A 168 7.11 -24.50 9.43
CA GLY A 168 8.56 -24.42 9.26
C GLY A 168 9.03 -23.80 7.94
N LYS A 169 8.14 -23.23 7.14
CA LYS A 169 8.47 -22.56 5.87
C LYS A 169 8.50 -21.05 6.02
N THR A 170 9.13 -20.40 5.04
CA THR A 170 9.25 -18.94 5.01
C THR A 170 8.23 -18.34 4.07
N ILE A 171 7.39 -17.44 4.60
CA ILE A 171 6.40 -16.66 3.88
C ILE A 171 6.97 -15.25 3.66
N GLY A 172 6.97 -14.77 2.43
CA GLY A 172 7.37 -13.40 2.08
C GLY A 172 6.19 -12.44 2.25
N VAL A 173 6.44 -11.34 2.97
CA VAL A 173 5.53 -10.19 3.11
C VAL A 173 6.35 -8.90 2.98
N ASN A 174 5.69 -7.73 2.77
CA ASN A 174 6.45 -6.51 2.45
C ASN A 174 7.00 -5.75 3.67
N ALA A 175 6.43 -5.95 4.86
CA ALA A 175 6.95 -5.34 6.10
C ALA A 175 6.45 -6.11 7.34
N PRO A 176 7.16 -6.01 8.48
CA PRO A 176 6.69 -6.59 9.73
C PRO A 176 5.40 -5.96 10.19
N GLY A 177 4.44 -6.78 10.65
CA GLY A 177 3.20 -6.33 11.28
C GLY A 177 2.28 -5.48 10.39
N ASN A 178 2.50 -5.44 9.08
CA ASN A 178 1.62 -4.72 8.16
C ASN A 178 0.45 -5.58 7.67
N ILE A 179 -0.35 -5.04 6.75
CA ILE A 179 -1.54 -5.74 6.26
C ILE A 179 -1.25 -7.12 5.65
N LEU A 180 -0.20 -7.29 4.84
CA LEU A 180 0.10 -8.60 4.23
C LEU A 180 0.51 -9.63 5.29
N TYR A 181 1.17 -9.19 6.35
CA TYR A 181 1.46 -10.05 7.50
C TYR A 181 0.17 -10.42 8.23
N LEU A 182 -0.73 -9.45 8.49
CA LEU A 182 -2.01 -9.69 9.14
C LEU A 182 -2.86 -10.68 8.34
N LEU A 183 -2.98 -10.50 7.02
CA LEU A 183 -3.76 -11.38 6.14
C LEU A 183 -3.23 -12.82 6.15
N ALA A 184 -1.91 -13.00 6.08
CA ALA A 184 -1.31 -14.33 6.19
C ALA A 184 -1.52 -14.95 7.58
N ALA A 185 -1.41 -14.15 8.64
CA ALA A 185 -1.61 -14.60 10.02
C ALA A 185 -3.06 -15.04 10.26
N SER A 186 -4.05 -14.25 9.80
CA SER A 186 -5.46 -14.60 9.93
C SER A 186 -5.80 -15.85 9.12
N ALA A 187 -5.32 -15.98 7.88
CA ALA A 187 -5.56 -17.17 7.07
C ALA A 187 -4.98 -18.46 7.70
N LEU A 188 -3.80 -18.39 8.31
CA LEU A 188 -3.24 -19.51 9.06
C LEU A 188 -4.13 -19.85 10.28
N ALA A 189 -4.49 -18.84 11.05
CA ALA A 189 -5.28 -19.03 12.27
C ALA A 189 -6.71 -19.53 12.00
N ASP A 190 -7.38 -19.00 10.98
CA ASP A 190 -8.72 -19.45 10.55
C ASP A 190 -8.73 -20.93 10.12
N HIS A 191 -7.57 -21.46 9.70
CA HIS A 191 -7.38 -22.89 9.41
C HIS A 191 -6.82 -23.69 10.61
N GLY A 192 -6.84 -23.14 11.82
CA GLY A 192 -6.38 -23.80 13.04
C GLY A 192 -4.86 -23.95 13.14
N LEU A 193 -4.10 -23.20 12.35
CA LEU A 193 -2.65 -23.25 12.32
C LEU A 193 -2.04 -22.14 13.18
N ARG A 194 -0.91 -22.44 13.83
CA ARG A 194 -0.21 -21.43 14.62
C ARG A 194 0.61 -20.51 13.70
N VAL A 195 0.41 -19.20 13.83
CA VAL A 195 1.18 -18.18 13.08
C VAL A 195 2.69 -18.34 13.35
N SER A 196 3.09 -18.65 14.59
CA SER A 196 4.48 -18.92 14.98
C SER A 196 5.07 -20.21 14.38
N GLY A 197 4.25 -21.05 13.75
CA GLY A 197 4.70 -22.23 13.02
C GLY A 197 5.34 -21.88 11.66
N ALA A 198 5.08 -20.70 11.12
CA ALA A 198 5.72 -20.22 9.90
C ALA A 198 6.77 -19.14 10.22
N HIS A 199 7.74 -18.98 9.33
CA HIS A 199 8.71 -17.89 9.38
C HIS A 199 8.29 -16.80 8.40
N PHE A 200 8.52 -15.53 8.76
CA PHE A 200 8.23 -14.40 7.87
C PHE A 200 9.53 -13.71 7.43
N ALA A 201 9.63 -13.41 6.14
CA ALA A 201 10.72 -12.64 5.56
C ALA A 201 10.16 -11.40 4.85
N TYR A 202 10.90 -10.30 4.92
CA TYR A 202 10.42 -8.99 4.49
C TYR A 202 11.16 -8.51 3.24
N TYR A 203 10.41 -8.30 2.16
CA TYR A 203 10.95 -7.84 0.89
C TYR A 203 10.00 -6.84 0.23
N PRO A 204 10.51 -5.79 -0.44
CA PRO A 204 9.67 -4.89 -1.23
C PRO A 204 8.83 -5.66 -2.26
N LEU A 205 7.57 -5.24 -2.49
CA LEU A 205 6.65 -5.92 -3.41
C LEU A 205 7.27 -6.20 -4.80
N PRO A 206 7.98 -5.25 -5.46
CA PRO A 206 8.60 -5.54 -6.75
C PRO A 206 9.69 -6.63 -6.72
N ALA A 207 10.28 -6.89 -5.55
CA ALA A 207 11.30 -7.93 -5.39
C ALA A 207 10.72 -9.30 -5.01
N MET A 208 9.47 -9.36 -4.56
CA MET A 208 8.87 -10.54 -3.95
C MET A 208 8.90 -11.77 -4.87
N ALA A 209 8.48 -11.59 -6.12
CA ALA A 209 8.48 -12.65 -7.12
C ALA A 209 9.90 -13.21 -7.39
N ALA A 210 10.92 -12.34 -7.42
CA ALA A 210 12.30 -12.75 -7.58
C ALA A 210 12.80 -13.55 -6.37
N MET A 211 12.40 -13.19 -5.15
CA MET A 211 12.75 -13.92 -3.93
C MET A 211 12.10 -15.30 -3.89
N LEU A 212 10.84 -15.40 -4.33
CA LEU A 212 10.14 -16.67 -4.49
C LEU A 212 10.87 -17.58 -5.51
N LYS A 213 11.19 -17.04 -6.70
CA LYS A 213 11.94 -17.75 -7.75
C LYS A 213 13.32 -18.20 -7.29
N ALA A 214 13.99 -17.41 -6.47
CA ALA A 214 15.31 -17.74 -5.92
C ALA A 214 15.26 -18.75 -4.75
N GLY A 215 14.08 -19.19 -4.32
CA GLY A 215 13.89 -20.09 -3.17
C GLY A 215 14.28 -19.47 -1.83
N LYS A 216 14.30 -18.14 -1.73
CA LYS A 216 14.55 -17.41 -0.48
C LYS A 216 13.32 -17.43 0.43
N ILE A 217 12.14 -17.51 -0.17
CA ILE A 217 10.85 -17.71 0.47
C ILE A 217 10.16 -18.89 -0.21
N THR A 218 9.30 -19.57 0.52
CA THR A 218 8.56 -20.74 0.04
C THR A 218 7.21 -20.35 -0.53
N ALA A 219 6.60 -19.32 0.05
CA ALA A 219 5.37 -18.71 -0.39
C ALA A 219 5.48 -17.18 -0.29
N ALA A 220 4.68 -16.47 -1.06
CA ALA A 220 4.63 -15.01 -1.07
C ALA A 220 3.20 -14.53 -0.93
N VAL A 221 2.97 -13.54 -0.08
CA VAL A 221 1.71 -12.77 -0.10
C VAL A 221 1.84 -11.69 -1.17
N LEU A 222 0.99 -11.77 -2.18
CA LEU A 222 1.00 -10.85 -3.31
C LEU A 222 -0.37 -10.18 -3.46
N PRO A 223 -0.43 -8.85 -3.36
CA PRO A 223 -1.59 -8.09 -3.83
C PRO A 223 -1.52 -7.92 -5.35
N GLU A 224 -2.62 -7.51 -5.96
CA GLU A 224 -2.62 -7.06 -7.34
C GLU A 224 -1.93 -5.67 -7.49
N PRO A 225 -1.18 -5.44 -8.57
CA PRO A 225 -0.98 -6.28 -9.76
C PRO A 225 0.19 -7.28 -9.65
N PHE A 226 0.86 -7.38 -8.51
CA PHE A 226 2.05 -8.24 -8.34
C PHE A 226 1.70 -9.74 -8.43
N ALA A 227 0.46 -10.12 -8.06
CA ALA A 227 -0.06 -11.47 -8.21
C ALA A 227 -0.15 -11.85 -9.70
N SER A 228 -0.91 -11.11 -10.48
CA SER A 228 -1.06 -11.34 -11.94
C SER A 228 0.28 -11.26 -12.68
N GLN A 229 1.17 -10.35 -12.31
CA GLN A 229 2.52 -10.28 -12.89
C GLN A 229 3.33 -11.56 -12.60
N ALA A 230 3.25 -12.10 -11.40
CA ALA A 230 3.94 -13.34 -11.04
C ALA A 230 3.31 -14.57 -11.72
N GLU A 231 1.99 -14.61 -11.84
CA GLU A 231 1.27 -15.65 -12.60
C GLU A 231 1.68 -15.67 -14.08
N LEU A 232 1.63 -14.52 -14.75
CA LEU A 232 2.00 -14.39 -16.16
C LEU A 232 3.48 -14.68 -16.41
N SER A 233 4.39 -14.27 -15.53
CA SER A 233 5.83 -14.38 -15.76
C SER A 233 6.46 -15.67 -15.28
N MET A 234 5.86 -16.35 -14.28
CA MET A 234 6.45 -17.50 -13.61
C MET A 234 5.46 -18.67 -13.43
N GLY A 235 4.16 -18.48 -13.73
CA GLY A 235 3.14 -19.48 -13.52
C GLY A 235 2.92 -19.85 -12.05
N VAL A 236 3.12 -18.91 -11.13
CA VAL A 236 2.82 -19.14 -9.72
C VAL A 236 1.35 -19.56 -9.56
N THR A 237 1.06 -20.33 -8.53
CA THR A 237 -0.30 -20.78 -8.23
C THR A 237 -0.75 -20.21 -6.90
N GLN A 238 -1.96 -19.73 -6.84
CA GLN A 238 -2.59 -19.31 -5.61
C GLN A 238 -2.81 -20.51 -4.68
N LEU A 239 -2.20 -20.47 -3.50
CA LEU A 239 -2.37 -21.48 -2.45
C LEU A 239 -3.62 -21.18 -1.61
N ALA A 240 -3.88 -19.90 -1.35
CA ALA A 240 -5.04 -19.42 -0.63
C ALA A 240 -5.41 -18.00 -1.09
N ASP A 241 -6.71 -17.76 -1.21
CA ASP A 241 -7.28 -16.43 -1.30
C ASP A 241 -7.33 -15.85 0.12
N LEU A 242 -6.87 -14.60 0.28
CA LEU A 242 -6.80 -13.94 1.57
C LEU A 242 -8.02 -13.03 1.84
N SER A 243 -8.99 -12.98 0.91
CA SER A 243 -10.30 -12.35 1.11
C SER A 243 -11.34 -13.38 1.55
N GLN A 244 -11.07 -14.09 2.66
CA GLN A 244 -11.94 -15.14 3.19
C GLN A 244 -11.90 -15.17 4.71
N GLY A 245 -12.95 -15.75 5.33
CA GLY A 245 -13.02 -15.90 6.78
C GLY A 245 -13.02 -14.56 7.50
N SER A 246 -12.12 -14.38 8.43
CA SER A 246 -11.99 -13.14 9.22
C SER A 246 -11.63 -11.91 8.37
N THR A 247 -11.10 -12.13 7.17
CA THR A 247 -10.67 -11.08 6.23
C THR A 247 -11.52 -11.01 4.95
N ASP A 248 -12.71 -11.61 4.94
CA ASP A 248 -13.68 -11.45 3.85
C ASP A 248 -14.13 -9.98 3.74
N ALA A 249 -14.14 -9.42 2.52
CA ALA A 249 -14.42 -8.01 2.27
C ALA A 249 -13.68 -7.08 3.25
N PHE A 250 -12.36 -7.29 3.41
CA PHE A 250 -11.57 -6.57 4.41
C PHE A 250 -11.19 -5.17 3.93
N PRO A 251 -11.32 -4.11 4.78
CA PRO A 251 -10.86 -2.78 4.45
C PRO A 251 -9.33 -2.77 4.33
N VAL A 252 -8.81 -2.35 3.19
CA VAL A 252 -7.37 -2.45 2.90
C VAL A 252 -6.67 -1.15 3.22
N GLN A 253 -7.12 -0.06 2.61
CA GLN A 253 -6.42 1.21 2.66
C GLN A 253 -7.35 2.42 2.64
N GLY A 254 -6.78 3.57 2.96
CA GLY A 254 -7.37 4.89 2.82
C GLY A 254 -6.31 5.96 2.73
N CYS A 255 -6.74 7.22 2.65
CA CYS A 255 -5.82 8.35 2.65
C CYS A 255 -5.84 9.06 4.01
N ALA A 256 -4.65 9.42 4.50
CA ALA A 256 -4.46 10.06 5.78
C ALA A 256 -3.50 11.26 5.69
N VAL A 257 -3.70 12.19 6.60
CA VAL A 257 -2.82 13.33 6.86
C VAL A 257 -2.46 13.38 8.35
N THR A 258 -1.45 14.18 8.72
CA THR A 258 -1.30 14.49 10.14
C THR A 258 -2.40 15.45 10.57
N ARG A 259 -2.94 15.31 11.79
CA ARG A 259 -3.97 16.23 12.32
C ARG A 259 -3.54 17.69 12.27
N GLN A 260 -2.25 17.95 12.53
CA GLN A 260 -1.73 19.30 12.45
C GLN A 260 -1.82 19.87 11.02
N TRP A 261 -1.60 19.04 10.01
CA TRP A 261 -1.73 19.47 8.62
C TRP A 261 -3.19 19.66 8.24
N ALA A 262 -4.08 18.72 8.62
CA ALA A 262 -5.53 18.82 8.39
C ALA A 262 -6.11 20.14 8.88
N ALA A 263 -5.79 20.50 10.14
CA ALA A 263 -6.27 21.73 10.77
C ALA A 263 -5.86 23.01 10.03
N ARG A 264 -4.78 22.98 9.25
CA ARG A 264 -4.27 24.12 8.50
C ARG A 264 -4.72 24.18 7.05
N HIS A 265 -5.26 23.08 6.52
CA HIS A 265 -5.56 22.94 5.09
C HIS A 265 -6.95 22.31 4.83
N PRO A 266 -8.02 22.80 5.46
CA PRO A 266 -9.35 22.20 5.34
C PRO A 266 -9.93 22.29 3.92
N GLN A 267 -9.69 23.40 3.19
CA GLN A 267 -10.17 23.53 1.80
C GLN A 267 -9.37 22.64 0.84
N THR A 268 -8.07 22.51 1.07
CA THR A 268 -7.22 21.58 0.31
C THR A 268 -7.70 20.14 0.48
N LEU A 269 -8.03 19.73 1.71
CA LEU A 269 -8.58 18.39 1.99
C LEU A 269 -9.94 18.17 1.31
N ALA A 270 -10.83 19.15 1.37
CA ALA A 270 -12.13 19.06 0.73
C ALA A 270 -12.00 18.90 -0.80
N ALA A 271 -11.12 19.68 -1.43
CA ALA A 271 -10.84 19.60 -2.86
C ALA A 271 -10.21 18.23 -3.23
N PHE A 272 -9.25 17.75 -2.43
CA PHE A 272 -8.66 16.42 -2.64
C PHE A 272 -9.71 15.31 -2.53
N ARG A 273 -10.54 15.33 -1.47
CA ARG A 273 -11.61 14.34 -1.26
C ARG A 273 -12.55 14.29 -2.45
N THR A 274 -12.98 15.45 -2.95
CA THR A 274 -13.87 15.54 -4.12
C THR A 274 -13.27 14.86 -5.35
N ALA A 275 -12.01 15.16 -5.69
CA ALA A 275 -11.33 14.55 -6.83
C ALA A 275 -11.13 13.05 -6.63
N PHE A 276 -10.74 12.64 -5.42
CA PHE A 276 -10.50 11.25 -5.06
C PHE A 276 -11.78 10.40 -5.17
N GLU A 277 -12.91 10.89 -4.63
CA GLU A 277 -14.22 10.23 -4.73
C GLU A 277 -14.68 10.08 -6.18
N GLN A 278 -14.46 11.08 -7.04
CA GLN A 278 -14.75 10.98 -8.46
C GLN A 278 -13.91 9.88 -9.12
N GLY A 279 -12.61 9.79 -8.79
CA GLY A 279 -11.75 8.72 -9.26
C GLY A 279 -12.21 7.33 -8.80
N GLN A 280 -12.65 7.20 -7.55
CA GLN A 280 -13.22 5.96 -7.01
C GLN A 280 -14.55 5.60 -7.73
N GLN A 281 -15.43 6.58 -7.96
CA GLN A 281 -16.65 6.38 -8.72
C GLN A 281 -16.35 5.83 -10.13
N THR A 282 -15.36 6.42 -10.80
CA THR A 282 -14.92 5.95 -12.12
C THR A 282 -14.29 4.54 -12.02
N ALA A 283 -13.45 4.28 -11.02
CA ALA A 283 -12.83 2.98 -10.82
C ALA A 283 -13.86 1.86 -10.58
N ASN A 284 -14.94 2.13 -9.85
CA ASN A 284 -16.03 1.17 -9.63
C ASN A 284 -16.86 0.87 -10.89
N THR A 285 -16.90 1.79 -11.84
CA THR A 285 -17.82 1.69 -12.99
C THR A 285 -17.14 1.45 -14.33
N SER A 286 -15.81 1.66 -14.39
CA SER A 286 -15.04 1.56 -15.63
C SER A 286 -13.72 0.83 -15.43
N ARG A 287 -13.73 -0.49 -15.68
CA ARG A 287 -12.51 -1.30 -15.74
C ARG A 287 -11.46 -0.68 -16.66
N SER A 288 -11.87 -0.19 -17.81
CA SER A 288 -10.98 0.42 -18.80
C SER A 288 -10.27 1.67 -18.28
N ALA A 289 -10.93 2.47 -17.44
CA ALA A 289 -10.28 3.63 -16.81
C ALA A 289 -9.20 3.21 -15.81
N VAL A 290 -9.46 2.15 -15.04
CA VAL A 290 -8.45 1.58 -14.14
C VAL A 290 -7.27 1.02 -14.93
N ASP A 291 -7.51 0.23 -15.98
CA ASP A 291 -6.45 -0.34 -16.79
C ASP A 291 -5.55 0.76 -17.38
N GLN A 292 -6.13 1.81 -17.96
CA GLN A 292 -5.38 2.95 -18.54
C GLN A 292 -4.58 3.72 -17.47
N ALA A 293 -5.17 3.96 -16.31
CA ALA A 293 -4.50 4.63 -15.21
C ALA A 293 -3.29 3.82 -14.72
N MET A 294 -3.43 2.49 -14.56
CA MET A 294 -2.35 1.62 -14.11
C MET A 294 -1.26 1.42 -15.19
N GLU A 295 -1.63 1.42 -16.49
CA GLU A 295 -0.67 1.42 -17.60
C GLU A 295 0.15 2.71 -17.66
N SER A 296 -0.44 3.85 -17.28
CA SER A 296 0.20 5.17 -17.32
C SER A 296 1.18 5.44 -16.20
N LEU A 297 1.29 4.57 -15.19
CA LEU A 297 2.21 4.75 -14.08
C LEU A 297 3.66 4.80 -14.57
N PRO A 298 4.53 5.60 -13.92
CA PRO A 298 5.93 5.67 -14.27
C PRO A 298 6.65 4.34 -14.02
N ALA A 299 7.65 4.02 -14.85
CA ALA A 299 8.49 2.85 -14.63
C ALA A 299 9.10 2.88 -13.21
N PRO A 300 9.19 1.74 -12.51
CA PRO A 300 8.90 0.39 -12.96
C PRO A 300 7.46 -0.10 -12.68
N PHE A 301 6.51 0.79 -12.38
CA PHE A 301 5.17 0.44 -11.88
C PHE A 301 4.10 0.36 -12.98
N GLY A 302 4.35 0.95 -14.14
CA GLY A 302 3.41 0.90 -15.27
C GLY A 302 3.19 -0.52 -15.77
N LEU A 303 1.92 -0.88 -15.97
CA LEU A 303 1.51 -2.20 -16.43
C LEU A 303 1.50 -2.29 -17.95
N THR A 304 1.71 -3.49 -18.47
CA THR A 304 1.33 -3.79 -19.86
C THR A 304 -0.18 -4.00 -19.95
N LYS A 305 -0.77 -3.83 -21.14
CA LYS A 305 -2.20 -4.08 -21.36
C LYS A 305 -2.66 -5.46 -20.91
N VAL A 306 -1.80 -6.47 -21.11
CA VAL A 306 -2.10 -7.85 -20.67
C VAL A 306 -2.15 -7.94 -19.16
N GLN A 307 -1.21 -7.32 -18.46
CA GLN A 307 -1.18 -7.32 -17.00
C GLN A 307 -2.39 -6.56 -16.42
N ALA A 308 -2.70 -5.38 -16.96
CA ALA A 308 -3.86 -4.61 -16.54
C ALA A 308 -5.17 -5.38 -16.75
N ALA A 309 -5.34 -6.05 -17.91
CA ALA A 309 -6.57 -6.76 -18.25
C ALA A 309 -6.89 -7.96 -17.34
N VAL A 310 -5.88 -8.59 -16.71
CA VAL A 310 -6.08 -9.81 -15.91
C VAL A 310 -6.12 -9.59 -14.42
N MET A 311 -5.65 -8.42 -13.92
CA MET A 311 -5.64 -8.15 -12.48
C MET A 311 -7.06 -8.12 -11.90
N VAL A 312 -7.23 -8.63 -10.70
CA VAL A 312 -8.48 -8.52 -9.92
C VAL A 312 -8.54 -7.12 -9.29
N LEU A 313 -9.69 -6.47 -9.38
CA LEU A 313 -9.90 -5.15 -8.79
C LEU A 313 -10.50 -5.29 -7.39
N ASP A 314 -10.19 -4.34 -6.52
CA ASP A 314 -10.91 -4.09 -5.28
C ASP A 314 -12.23 -3.35 -5.54
N SER A 315 -13.07 -3.24 -4.53
CA SER A 315 -14.16 -2.27 -4.49
C SER A 315 -13.69 -0.97 -3.81
N TYR A 316 -14.21 0.16 -4.27
CA TYR A 316 -13.76 1.49 -3.82
C TYR A 316 -14.92 2.24 -3.18
N PRO A 317 -15.03 2.22 -1.83
CA PRO A 317 -16.10 2.89 -1.10
C PRO A 317 -16.16 4.40 -1.40
N LEU A 318 -17.37 4.95 -1.40
CA LEU A 318 -17.63 6.36 -1.61
C LEU A 318 -18.12 7.02 -0.32
N GLY A 319 -17.85 8.31 -0.17
CA GLY A 319 -18.33 9.11 0.94
C GLY A 319 -17.39 9.16 2.14
N ALA A 320 -17.95 9.43 3.32
CA ALA A 320 -17.19 9.54 4.56
C ALA A 320 -16.60 8.20 5.00
N VAL A 321 -15.52 8.26 5.77
CA VAL A 321 -14.89 7.06 6.36
C VAL A 321 -15.89 6.33 7.25
N ASP A 322 -16.14 5.06 6.96
CA ASP A 322 -16.97 4.19 7.77
C ASP A 322 -16.19 3.69 8.98
N VAL A 323 -16.48 4.28 10.14
CA VAL A 323 -15.81 3.97 11.41
C VAL A 323 -15.99 2.50 11.80
N THR A 324 -17.15 1.90 11.49
CA THR A 324 -17.41 0.47 11.80
C THR A 324 -16.51 -0.44 10.96
N ARG A 325 -16.37 -0.12 9.68
CA ARG A 325 -15.49 -0.84 8.75
C ARG A 325 -14.03 -0.69 9.16
N LEU A 326 -13.60 0.51 9.54
CA LEU A 326 -12.25 0.75 10.03
C LEU A 326 -12.00 0.08 11.38
N GLN A 327 -12.99 0.05 12.31
CA GLN A 327 -12.86 -0.63 13.60
C GLN A 327 -12.60 -2.13 13.42
N ARG A 328 -13.21 -2.76 12.42
CA ARG A 328 -12.94 -4.16 12.10
C ARG A 328 -11.47 -4.45 11.85
N VAL A 329 -10.71 -3.48 11.28
CA VAL A 329 -9.27 -3.66 11.10
C VAL A 329 -8.56 -3.76 12.44
N ALA A 330 -8.87 -2.88 13.39
CA ALA A 330 -8.29 -2.92 14.74
C ALA A 330 -8.67 -4.22 15.48
N ASP A 331 -9.91 -4.67 15.33
CA ASP A 331 -10.40 -5.90 15.97
C ASP A 331 -9.68 -7.15 15.44
N VAL A 332 -9.46 -7.21 14.12
CA VAL A 332 -8.70 -8.31 13.48
C VAL A 332 -7.21 -8.24 13.86
N MET A 333 -6.64 -7.03 13.99
CA MET A 333 -5.29 -6.86 14.54
C MET A 333 -5.19 -7.34 15.99
N HIS A 334 -6.18 -7.03 16.82
CA HIS A 334 -6.24 -7.53 18.19
C HIS A 334 -6.28 -9.05 18.21
N GLN A 335 -7.18 -9.65 17.43
CA GLN A 335 -7.42 -11.09 17.41
C GLN A 335 -6.20 -11.90 16.94
N PHE A 336 -5.51 -11.47 15.88
CA PHE A 336 -4.48 -12.29 15.24
C PHE A 336 -3.04 -11.82 15.48
N LEU A 337 -2.84 -10.57 15.87
CA LEU A 337 -1.51 -10.02 16.17
C LEU A 337 -1.29 -9.73 17.66
N GLY A 338 -2.33 -9.88 18.49
CA GLY A 338 -2.25 -9.46 19.90
C GLY A 338 -2.08 -7.94 20.05
N PHE A 339 -2.54 -7.18 19.07
CA PHE A 339 -2.53 -5.72 19.13
C PHE A 339 -3.43 -5.24 20.28
N PRO A 340 -3.11 -4.14 20.98
CA PRO A 340 -4.00 -3.59 22.01
C PRO A 340 -5.40 -3.28 21.47
N ASP A 341 -6.41 -3.31 22.33
CA ASP A 341 -7.72 -2.76 21.98
C ASP A 341 -7.57 -1.29 21.58
N PHE A 342 -8.09 -0.95 20.41
CA PHE A 342 -7.88 0.36 19.83
C PHE A 342 -9.19 0.93 19.26
N ASN A 343 -9.56 2.13 19.69
CA ASN A 343 -10.74 2.82 19.18
C ASN A 343 -10.35 3.72 17.99
N VAL A 344 -10.75 3.31 16.78
CA VAL A 344 -10.41 4.01 15.54
C VAL A 344 -11.16 5.33 15.35
N SER A 345 -12.25 5.59 16.10
CA SER A 345 -13.01 6.84 15.97
C SER A 345 -12.16 8.08 16.25
N GLN A 346 -11.10 7.92 17.03
CA GLN A 346 -10.13 8.98 17.27
C GLN A 346 -9.28 9.32 16.03
N MET A 347 -9.29 8.50 14.98
CA MET A 347 -8.53 8.73 13.75
C MET A 347 -9.37 9.29 12.60
N THR A 348 -10.68 9.50 12.80
CA THR A 348 -11.62 9.95 11.77
C THR A 348 -12.37 11.17 12.26
N GLY A 349 -12.64 12.12 11.39
CA GLY A 349 -13.56 13.22 11.67
C GLY A 349 -12.91 14.45 12.30
N GLY A 350 -11.88 14.94 11.65
CA GLY A 350 -11.54 16.35 11.74
C GLY A 350 -12.49 17.20 10.92
#